data_cc4aa677dae86010af3d9b0f0f45d179
#
_entry.id   cc4aa677dae86010af3d9b0f0f45d179
#
_cell.length_a   1.000
_cell.length_b   1.000
_cell.length_c   1.000
_cell.angle_alpha   90.00
_cell.angle_beta   90.00
_cell.angle_gamma   90.00
#
_symmetry.space_group_name_H-M   'P 1'
#
loop_
_entity.id
_entity.type
_entity.pdbx_description
1 polymer ?
#
loop_
_entity_poly.entity_id
_entity_poly.type
_entity_poly.pdbx_seq_one_letter_code
_entity_poly.pdbx_strand_id
1 'polypeptide(L)'
;VGSEMCIRDRYNFAKEAGCNKIALGHHYDDVIETILMGMLYGSQIQTMMPKLHSTNFEGMQLIRPMYLIREADIKHWRDYNDLHFIQCACKFTDTCTTCNPDGVTKSKRMETKQLIAKMKEINPYVESNIFKSVENVNLRTIIAYKEDGVKHHFLEHYDEWK
;
A
#
# COMPACT_ATOMS: atom_id res chain seq x y z
N VAL A 1 4.10 -18.57 2.97
CA VAL A 1 4.99 -19.41 2.13
C VAL A 1 4.72 -19.15 0.65
N GLY A 2 3.46 -19.07 0.19
CA GLY A 2 3.15 -18.86 -1.25
C GLY A 2 3.53 -17.47 -1.80
N SER A 3 3.44 -16.40 -0.99
CA SER A 3 3.71 -15.03 -1.46
C SER A 3 5.19 -14.71 -1.63
N GLU A 4 6.07 -15.25 -0.79
CA GLU A 4 7.52 -15.01 -0.88
C GLU A 4 8.15 -15.73 -2.09
N MET A 5 7.72 -16.95 -2.40
CA MET A 5 8.13 -17.63 -3.62
C MET A 5 7.73 -16.85 -4.87
N CYS A 6 6.48 -16.38 -4.94
CA CYS A 6 6.02 -15.56 -6.06
C CYS A 6 6.77 -14.23 -6.23
N ILE A 7 7.23 -13.61 -5.13
CA ILE A 7 8.03 -12.38 -5.19
C ILE A 7 9.42 -12.68 -5.73
N ARG A 8 10.09 -13.70 -5.20
CA ARG A 8 11.43 -14.13 -5.65
C ARG A 8 11.46 -14.48 -7.13
N ASP A 9 10.47 -15.24 -7.59
CA ASP A 9 10.36 -15.65 -8.99
C ASP A 9 10.24 -14.45 -9.92
N ARG A 10 9.45 -13.42 -9.55
CA ARG A 10 9.32 -12.19 -10.34
C ARG A 10 10.65 -11.45 -10.47
N TYR A 11 11.44 -11.37 -9.40
CA TYR A 11 12.76 -10.73 -9.47
C TYR A 11 13.73 -11.52 -10.32
N ASN A 12 13.74 -12.86 -10.23
CA ASN A 12 14.55 -13.71 -11.08
C ASN A 12 14.17 -13.56 -12.56
N PHE A 13 12.89 -13.64 -12.87
CA PHE A 13 12.38 -13.40 -14.23
C PHE A 13 12.77 -12.03 -14.79
N ALA A 14 12.65 -10.98 -13.97
CA ALA A 14 13.03 -9.64 -14.38
C ALA A 14 14.54 -9.54 -14.68
N LYS A 15 15.38 -10.19 -13.88
CA LYS A 15 16.85 -10.26 -14.12
C LYS A 15 17.16 -11.04 -15.39
N GLU A 16 16.56 -12.19 -15.59
CA GLU A 16 16.72 -13.02 -16.80
C GLU A 16 16.31 -12.25 -18.07
N ALA A 17 15.26 -11.44 -17.96
CA ALA A 17 14.81 -10.55 -19.04
C ALA A 17 15.67 -9.26 -19.20
N GLY A 18 16.76 -9.11 -18.45
CA GLY A 18 17.62 -7.92 -18.50
C GLY A 18 16.99 -6.67 -17.92
N CYS A 19 15.91 -6.80 -17.15
CA CYS A 19 15.23 -5.66 -16.49
C CYS A 19 15.89 -5.33 -15.16
N ASN A 20 15.92 -4.04 -14.82
CA ASN A 20 16.40 -3.55 -13.53
C ASN A 20 15.27 -2.95 -12.67
N LYS A 21 14.03 -3.02 -13.12
CA LYS A 21 12.86 -2.51 -12.41
C LYS A 21 11.67 -3.48 -12.52
N ILE A 22 10.91 -3.55 -11.43
CA ILE A 22 9.60 -4.20 -11.40
C ILE A 22 8.55 -3.12 -11.15
N ALA A 23 7.60 -2.97 -12.07
CA ALA A 23 6.46 -2.08 -11.93
C ALA A 23 5.27 -2.83 -11.32
N LEU A 24 4.72 -2.32 -10.22
CA LEU A 24 3.51 -2.85 -9.58
C LEU A 24 2.31 -1.95 -9.88
N GLY A 25 1.15 -2.57 -10.05
CA GLY A 25 -0.11 -1.90 -10.37
C GLY A 25 -0.83 -1.26 -9.18
N HIS A 26 -0.14 -0.99 -8.07
CA HIS A 26 -0.74 -0.30 -6.93
C HIS A 26 -1.08 1.15 -7.29
N HIS A 27 -2.24 1.60 -6.85
CA HIS A 27 -2.80 2.91 -7.13
C HIS A 27 -3.09 3.70 -5.84
N TYR A 28 -3.56 4.94 -5.97
CA TYR A 28 -3.80 5.85 -4.84
C TYR A 28 -4.69 5.25 -3.74
N ASP A 29 -5.76 4.57 -4.13
CA ASP A 29 -6.70 3.97 -3.17
C ASP A 29 -6.03 2.84 -2.36
N ASP A 30 -5.13 2.04 -2.96
CA ASP A 30 -4.32 1.05 -2.23
C ASP A 30 -3.41 1.70 -1.19
N VAL A 31 -2.87 2.89 -1.49
CA VAL A 31 -1.99 3.63 -0.59
C VAL A 31 -2.74 4.08 0.65
N ILE A 32 -3.88 4.76 0.49
CA ILE A 32 -4.68 5.24 1.61
C ILE A 32 -5.25 4.10 2.45
N GLU A 33 -5.68 3.01 1.82
CA GLU A 33 -6.09 1.79 2.52
C GLU A 33 -4.94 1.22 3.36
N THR A 34 -3.73 1.16 2.80
CA THR A 34 -2.55 0.64 3.50
C THR A 34 -2.18 1.50 4.71
N ILE A 35 -2.22 2.83 4.59
CA ILE A 35 -1.97 3.75 5.70
C ILE A 35 -2.96 3.48 6.83
N LEU A 36 -4.25 3.48 6.53
CA LEU A 36 -5.30 3.30 7.53
C LEU A 36 -5.27 1.89 8.15
N MET A 37 -5.01 0.85 7.36
CA MET A 37 -4.81 -0.51 7.87
C MET A 37 -3.60 -0.60 8.80
N GLY A 38 -2.49 0.07 8.48
CA GLY A 38 -1.31 0.14 9.33
C GLY A 38 -1.64 0.72 10.71
N MET A 39 -2.43 1.79 10.75
CA MET A 39 -2.87 2.43 11.99
C MET A 39 -3.85 1.55 12.78
N LEU A 40 -4.89 1.03 12.14
CA LEU A 40 -6.00 0.35 12.81
C LEU A 40 -5.64 -1.08 13.27
N TYR A 41 -4.83 -1.79 12.49
CA TYR A 41 -4.55 -3.20 12.72
C TYR A 41 -3.07 -3.52 12.95
N GLY A 42 -2.17 -2.60 12.60
CA GLY A 42 -0.72 -2.80 12.68
C GLY A 42 -0.02 -1.94 13.74
N SER A 43 -0.73 -1.02 14.40
CA SER A 43 -0.14 -0.06 15.36
C SER A 43 1.05 0.72 14.78
N GLN A 44 1.00 1.02 13.47
CA GLN A 44 2.08 1.68 12.73
C GLN A 44 1.53 2.74 11.80
N ILE A 45 2.23 3.87 11.70
CA ILE A 45 2.02 4.87 10.66
C ILE A 45 3.05 4.58 9.58
N GLN A 46 2.63 3.92 8.51
CA GLN A 46 3.48 3.58 7.38
C GLN A 46 2.66 3.51 6.09
N THR A 47 3.34 3.67 4.98
CA THR A 47 2.74 3.55 3.64
C THR A 47 3.60 2.65 2.74
N MET A 48 3.05 2.26 1.60
CA MET A 48 3.85 1.67 0.55
C MET A 48 4.59 2.79 -0.21
N MET A 49 5.89 2.67 -0.36
CA MET A 49 6.70 3.69 -1.05
C MET A 49 6.47 3.65 -2.57
N PRO A 50 6.40 4.79 -3.25
CA PRO A 50 6.23 4.83 -4.72
C PRO A 50 7.41 4.21 -5.46
N LYS A 51 8.59 4.25 -4.87
CA LYS A 51 9.84 3.69 -5.40
C LYS A 51 10.73 3.23 -4.26
N LEU A 52 11.35 2.05 -4.41
CA LEU A 52 12.33 1.54 -3.44
C LEU A 52 13.36 0.64 -4.13
N HIS A 53 14.56 0.60 -3.56
CA HIS A 53 15.58 -0.36 -3.92
C HIS A 53 15.27 -1.71 -3.26
N SER A 54 15.52 -2.79 -3.99
CA SER A 54 15.39 -4.13 -3.40
C SER A 54 16.56 -4.41 -2.46
N THR A 55 16.28 -4.82 -1.26
CA THR A 55 17.30 -5.24 -0.28
C THR A 55 17.88 -6.62 -0.60
N ASN A 56 17.10 -7.47 -1.25
CA ASN A 56 17.47 -8.88 -1.52
C ASN A 56 18.00 -9.11 -2.95
N PHE A 57 17.83 -8.14 -3.86
CA PHE A 57 18.20 -8.24 -5.26
C PHE A 57 18.96 -6.99 -5.68
N GLU A 58 20.28 -7.05 -5.60
CA GLU A 58 21.15 -5.94 -5.93
C GLU A 58 20.89 -5.40 -7.35
N GLY A 59 20.87 -4.09 -7.51
CA GLY A 59 20.60 -3.40 -8.76
C GLY A 59 19.13 -3.37 -9.19
N MET A 60 18.24 -4.04 -8.45
CA MET A 60 16.81 -4.06 -8.76
C MET A 60 16.04 -2.99 -7.99
N GLN A 61 15.04 -2.40 -8.66
CA GLN A 61 14.13 -1.43 -8.07
C GLN A 61 12.68 -1.90 -8.22
N LEU A 62 11.86 -1.54 -7.25
CA LEU A 62 10.41 -1.67 -7.33
C LEU A 62 9.83 -0.27 -7.50
N ILE A 63 8.92 -0.10 -8.46
CA ILE A 63 8.24 1.15 -8.75
C ILE A 63 6.73 0.95 -8.79
N ARG A 64 5.98 2.00 -8.52
CA ARG A 64 4.50 2.03 -8.60
C ARG A 64 4.06 3.21 -9.47
N PRO A 65 4.02 3.04 -10.81
CA PRO A 65 3.74 4.14 -11.73
C PRO A 65 2.35 4.77 -11.52
N MET A 66 1.37 3.99 -11.03
CA MET A 66 0.00 4.45 -10.82
C MET A 66 -0.26 4.99 -9.40
N TYR A 67 0.80 5.28 -8.62
CA TYR A 67 0.72 5.63 -7.20
C TYR A 67 -0.25 6.79 -6.89
N LEU A 68 -0.38 7.76 -7.79
CA LEU A 68 -1.24 8.94 -7.64
C LEU A 68 -2.55 8.86 -8.47
N ILE A 69 -2.79 7.74 -9.16
CA ILE A 69 -3.96 7.56 -10.02
C ILE A 69 -5.07 6.89 -9.18
N ARG A 70 -6.30 7.35 -9.33
CA ARG A 70 -7.47 6.80 -8.63
C ARG A 70 -7.93 5.48 -9.25
N GLU A 71 -8.41 4.54 -8.43
CA GLU A 71 -9.01 3.28 -8.91
C GLU A 71 -10.17 3.56 -9.88
N ALA A 72 -10.97 4.59 -9.61
CA ALA A 72 -12.08 4.99 -10.45
C ALA A 72 -11.63 5.41 -11.87
N ASP A 73 -10.52 6.16 -11.96
CA ASP A 73 -9.97 6.62 -13.24
C ASP A 73 -9.40 5.43 -14.05
N ILE A 74 -8.77 4.47 -13.37
CA ILE A 74 -8.27 3.24 -13.99
C ILE A 74 -9.43 2.42 -14.56
N LYS A 75 -10.53 2.28 -13.79
CA LYS A 75 -11.73 1.57 -14.24
C LYS A 75 -12.38 2.28 -15.44
N HIS A 76 -12.50 3.60 -15.35
CA HIS A 76 -13.04 4.41 -16.46
C HIS A 76 -12.20 4.26 -17.73
N TRP A 77 -10.87 4.32 -17.61
CA TRP A 77 -9.96 4.13 -18.73
C TRP A 77 -10.08 2.72 -19.33
N ARG A 78 -10.19 1.68 -18.50
CA ARG A 78 -10.44 0.31 -18.93
C ARG A 78 -11.73 0.22 -19.77
N ASP A 79 -12.83 0.78 -19.25
CA ASP A 79 -14.14 0.69 -19.88
C ASP A 79 -14.18 1.50 -21.19
N TYR A 80 -13.56 2.68 -21.21
CA TYR A 80 -13.42 3.50 -22.41
C TYR A 80 -12.65 2.80 -23.55
N ASN A 81 -11.65 1.99 -23.21
CA ASN A 81 -10.85 1.26 -24.20
C ASN A 81 -11.32 -0.19 -24.43
N ASP A 82 -12.47 -0.59 -23.88
CA ASP A 82 -13.03 -1.95 -23.97
C ASP A 82 -12.02 -3.05 -23.59
N LEU A 83 -11.24 -2.80 -22.54
CA LEU A 83 -10.20 -3.73 -22.08
C LEU A 83 -10.77 -4.76 -21.10
N HIS A 84 -10.47 -6.02 -21.36
CA HIS A 84 -10.91 -7.13 -20.54
C HIS A 84 -9.70 -7.72 -19.78
N PHE A 85 -9.72 -7.62 -18.46
CA PHE A 85 -8.68 -8.18 -17.60
C PHE A 85 -9.17 -9.44 -16.88
N ILE A 86 -8.26 -10.36 -16.66
CA ILE A 86 -8.53 -11.55 -15.83
C ILE A 86 -8.80 -11.06 -14.40
N GLN A 87 -10.01 -11.30 -13.90
CA GLN A 87 -10.44 -10.82 -12.58
C GLN A 87 -9.67 -11.48 -11.43
N CYS A 88 -9.30 -12.74 -11.54
CA CYS A 88 -8.50 -13.44 -10.55
C CYS A 88 -7.69 -14.56 -11.18
N ALA A 89 -6.34 -14.46 -11.10
CA ALA A 89 -5.43 -15.53 -11.51
C ALA A 89 -5.18 -16.55 -10.37
N CYS A 90 -5.64 -16.29 -9.15
CA CYS A 90 -5.49 -17.21 -8.02
C CYS A 90 -6.51 -18.33 -8.09
N LYS A 91 -6.21 -19.38 -8.87
CA LYS A 91 -6.94 -20.67 -8.80
C LYS A 91 -6.78 -21.38 -7.44
N PHE A 92 -6.05 -20.79 -6.49
CA PHE A 92 -5.66 -21.44 -5.24
C PHE A 92 -6.57 -21.17 -4.05
N THR A 93 -7.64 -20.38 -4.22
CA THR A 93 -8.48 -20.09 -3.07
C THR A 93 -9.96 -20.13 -3.46
N ASP A 94 -10.60 -21.27 -3.21
CA ASP A 94 -12.06 -21.33 -2.91
C ASP A 94 -12.42 -20.39 -1.74
N THR A 95 -11.39 -19.79 -1.12
CA THR A 95 -11.44 -18.82 -0.02
C THR A 95 -10.96 -17.41 -0.42
N CYS A 96 -10.88 -17.07 -1.72
CA CYS A 96 -10.57 -15.70 -2.13
C CYS A 96 -11.74 -14.77 -1.76
N THR A 97 -11.61 -14.12 -0.62
CA THR A 97 -12.59 -13.16 -0.09
C THR A 97 -12.79 -11.93 -0.99
N THR A 98 -11.89 -11.71 -1.95
CA THR A 98 -12.00 -10.66 -2.96
C THR A 98 -12.92 -11.07 -4.13
N CYS A 99 -13.05 -12.38 -4.39
CA CYS A 99 -13.81 -12.93 -5.52
C CYS A 99 -15.15 -13.51 -5.10
N ASN A 100 -15.42 -13.71 -3.80
CA ASN A 100 -16.67 -14.19 -3.25
C ASN A 100 -17.41 -13.04 -2.55
N PRO A 101 -18.37 -12.39 -3.18
CA PRO A 101 -19.16 -11.31 -2.56
C PRO A 101 -19.97 -11.81 -1.34
N ASP A 102 -20.25 -13.11 -1.24
CA ASP A 102 -21.03 -13.75 -0.16
C ASP A 102 -20.17 -14.48 0.89
N GLY A 103 -18.83 -14.41 0.79
CA GLY A 103 -17.90 -15.04 1.73
C GLY A 103 -17.89 -14.36 3.10
N VAL A 104 -18.15 -15.10 4.15
CA VAL A 104 -18.34 -14.69 5.56
C VAL A 104 -17.08 -14.04 6.20
N THR A 105 -15.93 -14.07 5.57
CA THR A 105 -14.72 -13.40 6.04
C THR A 105 -14.47 -12.11 5.24
N LYS A 106 -15.01 -11.00 5.73
CA LYS A 106 -14.64 -9.66 5.23
C LYS A 106 -13.15 -9.49 5.44
N SER A 107 -12.39 -9.31 4.35
CA SER A 107 -10.98 -8.99 4.50
C SER A 107 -10.83 -7.61 5.17
N LYS A 108 -9.80 -7.45 6.02
CA LYS A 108 -9.51 -6.17 6.69
C LYS A 108 -9.39 -5.01 5.69
N ARG A 109 -8.94 -5.29 4.48
CA ARG A 109 -8.89 -4.33 3.39
C ARG A 109 -10.29 -3.88 2.96
N MET A 110 -11.24 -4.80 2.84
CA MET A 110 -12.63 -4.48 2.49
C MET A 110 -13.31 -3.65 3.59
N GLU A 111 -13.07 -3.98 4.86
CA GLU A 111 -13.57 -3.20 6.01
C GLU A 111 -13.00 -1.78 5.98
N THR A 112 -11.70 -1.64 5.73
CA THR A 112 -11.03 -0.33 5.62
C THR A 112 -11.59 0.47 4.44
N LYS A 113 -11.80 -0.13 3.28
CA LYS A 113 -12.39 0.52 2.11
C LYS A 113 -13.80 1.03 2.40
N GLN A 114 -14.63 0.22 3.08
CA GLN A 114 -15.97 0.63 3.51
C GLN A 114 -15.94 1.76 4.54
N LEU A 115 -14.98 1.73 5.48
CA LEU A 115 -14.79 2.79 6.46
C LEU A 115 -14.42 4.11 5.79
N ILE A 116 -13.46 4.10 4.87
CA ILE A 116 -13.06 5.30 4.10
C ILE A 116 -14.26 5.86 3.33
N ALA A 117 -15.06 5.01 2.67
CA ALA A 117 -16.24 5.42 1.95
C ALA A 117 -17.26 6.14 2.85
N LYS A 118 -17.54 5.59 4.03
CA LYS A 118 -18.42 6.24 5.02
C LYS A 118 -17.86 7.57 5.54
N MET A 119 -16.56 7.62 5.81
CA MET A 119 -15.91 8.87 6.26
C MET A 119 -15.97 9.94 5.17
N LYS A 120 -15.90 9.55 3.90
CA LYS A 120 -15.97 10.47 2.76
C LYS A 120 -17.35 11.14 2.63
N GLU A 121 -18.43 10.49 3.04
CA GLU A 121 -19.78 11.10 3.08
C GLU A 121 -19.84 12.28 4.05
N ILE A 122 -19.05 12.22 5.15
CA ILE A 122 -18.98 13.27 6.19
C ILE A 122 -17.95 14.34 5.79
N ASN A 123 -16.78 13.91 5.32
CA ASN A 123 -15.68 14.79 4.95
C ASN A 123 -15.13 14.44 3.55
N PRO A 124 -15.42 15.24 2.51
CA PRO A 124 -14.93 14.99 1.15
C PRO A 124 -13.41 14.92 1.02
N TYR A 125 -12.68 15.51 1.97
CA TYR A 125 -11.21 15.57 1.96
C TYR A 125 -10.54 14.42 2.70
N VAL A 126 -11.30 13.47 3.26
CA VAL A 126 -10.75 12.42 4.13
C VAL A 126 -9.65 11.61 3.44
N GLU A 127 -9.84 11.25 2.18
CA GLU A 127 -8.87 10.47 1.41
C GLU A 127 -7.55 11.22 1.23
N SER A 128 -7.62 12.50 0.86
CA SER A 128 -6.42 13.34 0.72
C SER A 128 -5.76 13.63 2.07
N ASN A 129 -6.54 13.73 3.15
CA ASN A 129 -6.01 13.93 4.49
C ASN A 129 -5.26 12.69 4.99
N ILE A 130 -5.79 11.47 4.74
CA ILE A 130 -5.09 10.22 5.05
C ILE A 130 -3.77 10.15 4.28
N PHE A 131 -3.79 10.44 2.97
CA PHE A 131 -2.58 10.42 2.15
C PHE A 131 -1.53 11.40 2.65
N LYS A 132 -1.93 12.66 2.84
CA LYS A 132 -1.03 13.73 3.28
C LYS A 132 -0.52 13.56 4.71
N SER A 133 -1.20 12.78 5.56
CA SER A 133 -0.76 12.56 6.94
C SER A 133 0.62 11.90 7.04
N VAL A 134 0.99 11.08 6.06
CA VAL A 134 2.32 10.44 6.02
C VAL A 134 3.38 11.29 5.30
N GLU A 135 2.97 12.38 4.62
CA GLU A 135 3.88 13.37 4.04
C GLU A 135 4.21 14.50 5.04
N ASN A 136 3.34 14.72 6.03
CA ASN A 136 3.41 15.82 7.01
C ASN A 136 3.66 15.31 8.42
N VAL A 137 4.56 14.35 8.58
CA VAL A 137 4.91 13.81 9.92
C VAL A 137 5.82 14.82 10.63
N ASN A 138 5.33 15.37 11.75
CA ASN A 138 6.13 16.23 12.62
C ASN A 138 6.76 15.39 13.72
N LEU A 139 8.06 15.11 13.61
CA LEU A 139 8.79 14.28 14.57
C LEU A 139 8.81 14.83 16.00
N ARG A 140 8.63 16.16 16.18
CA ARG A 140 8.57 16.79 17.50
C ARG A 140 7.27 16.51 18.25
N THR A 141 6.23 16.06 17.56
CA THR A 141 4.90 15.85 18.13
C THR A 141 4.47 14.39 18.14
N ILE A 142 5.39 13.46 17.88
CA ILE A 142 5.18 12.02 18.04
C ILE A 142 6.00 11.47 19.21
N ILE A 143 5.43 10.46 19.89
CA ILE A 143 6.04 9.88 21.08
C ILE A 143 7.34 9.13 20.75
N ALA A 144 7.34 8.41 19.62
CA ALA A 144 8.51 7.66 19.15
C ALA A 144 8.40 7.39 17.64
N TYR A 145 9.56 7.25 17.01
CA TYR A 145 9.66 6.79 15.62
C TYR A 145 10.78 5.74 15.48
N LYS A 146 10.80 5.01 14.38
CA LYS A 146 11.86 4.07 14.04
C LYS A 146 12.59 4.52 12.80
N GLU A 147 13.93 4.55 12.87
CA GLU A 147 14.83 4.80 11.77
C GLU A 147 15.90 3.72 11.75
N ASP A 148 16.13 3.07 10.63
CA ASP A 148 17.11 1.97 10.45
C ASP A 148 17.03 0.85 11.52
N GLY A 149 15.80 0.56 11.97
CA GLY A 149 15.55 -0.46 12.98
C GLY A 149 15.73 0.02 14.43
N VAL A 150 16.25 1.22 14.64
CA VAL A 150 16.41 1.84 15.95
C VAL A 150 15.15 2.62 16.31
N LYS A 151 14.70 2.49 17.55
CA LYS A 151 13.57 3.27 18.09
C LYS A 151 14.10 4.53 18.77
N HIS A 152 13.67 5.68 18.31
CA HIS A 152 13.92 6.99 18.89
C HIS A 152 12.70 7.43 19.68
N HIS A 153 12.90 7.88 20.92
CA HIS A 153 11.83 8.31 21.81
C HIS A 153 11.95 9.81 22.09
N PHE A 154 10.84 10.52 22.24
CA PHE A 154 10.84 11.97 22.47
C PHE A 154 11.71 12.39 23.69
N LEU A 155 11.86 11.53 24.70
CA LEU A 155 12.70 11.78 25.87
C LEU A 155 14.18 11.93 25.56
N GLU A 156 14.67 11.40 24.43
CA GLU A 156 16.09 11.52 24.04
C GLU A 156 16.48 12.99 23.80
N HIS A 157 15.53 13.83 23.39
CA HIS A 157 15.75 15.24 23.06
C HIS A 157 14.91 16.20 23.88
N TYR A 158 14.23 15.72 24.93
CA TYR A 158 13.29 16.50 25.70
C TYR A 158 13.90 17.79 26.30
N ASP A 159 15.11 17.70 26.84
CA ASP A 159 15.82 18.84 27.44
C ASP A 159 16.47 19.78 26.41
N GLU A 160 16.63 19.34 25.16
CA GLU A 160 17.20 20.12 24.06
C GLU A 160 16.17 21.05 23.39
N TRP A 161 14.87 20.76 23.58
CA TRP A 161 13.76 21.50 22.94
C TRP A 161 13.32 22.70 23.79
N LYS A 162 14.26 23.57 24.14
CA LYS A 162 13.95 24.83 24.84
C LYS A 162 13.71 25.97 23.87
#